data_9a19e6e5b4f45239cee54eb873b1e716
#
_entry.id   9a19e6e5b4f45239cee54eb873b1e716
#
_cell.length_a   1.000
_cell.length_b   1.000
_cell.length_c   1.000
_cell.angle_alpha   90.00
_cell.angle_beta   90.00
_cell.angle_gamma   90.00
#
_symmetry.space_group_name_H-M   'P 1'
#
loop_
_entity.id
_entity.type
_entity.pdbx_description
1 polymer ?
#
loop_
_entity_poly.entity_id
_entity_poly.type
_entity_poly.pdbx_seq_one_letter_code
_entity_poly.pdbx_strand_id
1 'polypeptide(L)'
;MIELEVKNVKKYYGANLIFEDINFDVKTKERVAIVGRNGCGKSSIFNIIVDKEKQDKGEILKRKNLKLGYLEQIPKFENYKVKEILNLGFSHLIKLEENLRDLEKDMKNENCNMEKILNKYSNLQQEYESLGGYEKETKISKVCTGLNINEEFLKAEFDSLSGGEKTRVMLGKILIESPDLLLLDEPTNHLDMKSVEWLESYLKDYDGSVIIVSHDRYFLDKVVNKVVEIENLTSKTYIGNYSSYLSQKEEALILVNQNYKEQQKKIKAMEESIKQLKIFSRNGSNEKFVKRAQSMQKRLDKIDKLENPNKKIENMKININNNSKQSQDVILIKEGSKAFDNKLLFKDVDILVRKGENIALIGDNGCGKSTLVKIILQEEKLDSGNLKVASSSKIGYLPQNVEFEDEEKTILDWFREDIVITEGKAREYLSKYMFFKEDVFKKVKSLSGGEKSRLKLSKILYFEVNLLILDEPTNHLDIESINNLEKVLKDFKGSILFVSHDRYFINNLCNKILSIEDSQVLSWNGNYDYYKEKREEVKNKVKPVEVIKISKKTEKSKVKGERKINKDKIEKDIEKLEDNIKELDFKIQNIDCDYIKLQSFLEEKNKLEGELDDLLNKWTEAESY
;
A
#
# COMPACT_ATOMS: atom_id res chain seq x y z
N MET A 1 24.18 -14.00 -0.70
CA MET A 1 24.15 -15.20 0.18
C MET A 1 22.69 -15.48 0.54
N ILE A 2 22.27 -16.74 0.75
CA ILE A 2 20.91 -17.06 1.23
C ILE A 2 20.88 -16.88 2.74
N GLU A 3 19.92 -16.11 3.25
CA GLU A 3 19.73 -15.87 4.69
C GLU A 3 18.63 -16.75 5.27
N LEU A 4 17.58 -16.96 4.48
CA LEU A 4 16.45 -17.80 4.83
C LEU A 4 16.03 -18.63 3.62
N GLU A 5 15.74 -19.90 3.80
CA GLU A 5 15.17 -20.77 2.78
C GLU A 5 14.02 -21.58 3.38
N VAL A 6 12.86 -21.50 2.76
CA VAL A 6 11.64 -22.22 3.14
C VAL A 6 11.38 -23.29 2.08
N LYS A 7 11.30 -24.57 2.48
CA LYS A 7 11.17 -25.73 1.57
C LYS A 7 9.98 -26.59 1.94
N ASN A 8 9.05 -26.75 1.01
CA ASN A 8 7.90 -27.67 1.05
C ASN A 8 7.14 -27.60 2.39
N VAL A 9 6.98 -26.36 2.92
CA VAL A 9 6.38 -26.17 4.23
C VAL A 9 4.87 -26.33 4.15
N LYS A 10 4.33 -27.16 5.07
CA LYS A 10 2.92 -27.49 5.21
C LYS A 10 2.44 -27.20 6.62
N LYS A 11 1.21 -26.67 6.73
CA LYS A 11 0.61 -26.32 8.03
C LYS A 11 -0.88 -26.61 8.06
N TYR A 12 -1.30 -27.20 9.18
CA TYR A 12 -2.70 -27.39 9.56
C TYR A 12 -3.04 -26.61 10.83
N TYR A 13 -4.29 -26.16 10.94
CA TYR A 13 -4.90 -25.81 12.22
C TYR A 13 -6.10 -26.72 12.47
N GLY A 14 -5.94 -27.66 13.38
CA GLY A 14 -6.88 -28.74 13.59
C GLY A 14 -7.03 -29.58 12.31
N ALA A 15 -8.27 -29.65 11.77
CA ALA A 15 -8.55 -30.35 10.52
C ALA A 15 -8.37 -29.48 9.27
N ASN A 16 -8.16 -28.18 9.43
CA ASN A 16 -8.09 -27.24 8.30
C ASN A 16 -6.66 -27.12 7.77
N LEU A 17 -6.45 -27.46 6.49
CA LEU A 17 -5.22 -27.24 5.78
C LEU A 17 -5.09 -25.76 5.41
N ILE A 18 -4.05 -25.10 5.86
CA ILE A 18 -3.79 -23.69 5.60
C ILE A 18 -2.96 -23.50 4.34
N PHE A 19 -1.84 -24.25 4.25
CA PHE A 19 -1.01 -24.32 3.04
C PHE A 19 -0.29 -25.67 2.99
N GLU A 20 0.07 -26.09 1.78
CA GLU A 20 0.61 -27.42 1.54
C GLU A 20 2.05 -27.45 1.03
N ASP A 21 2.41 -26.49 0.19
CA ASP A 21 3.71 -26.46 -0.50
C ASP A 21 4.21 -25.02 -0.62
N ILE A 22 4.78 -24.51 0.47
CA ILE A 22 5.37 -23.18 0.48
C ILE A 22 6.87 -23.29 0.26
N ASN A 23 7.34 -22.62 -0.80
CA ASN A 23 8.74 -22.60 -1.23
C ASN A 23 9.16 -21.19 -1.59
N PHE A 24 10.15 -20.64 -0.90
CA PHE A 24 10.82 -19.40 -1.28
C PHE A 24 12.16 -19.25 -0.55
N ASP A 25 13.02 -18.43 -1.09
CA ASP A 25 14.30 -18.04 -0.51
C ASP A 25 14.38 -16.53 -0.30
N VAL A 26 15.23 -16.10 0.63
CA VAL A 26 15.57 -14.70 0.89
C VAL A 26 17.08 -14.56 0.88
N LYS A 27 17.58 -13.71 0.00
CA LYS A 27 19.01 -13.41 -0.11
C LYS A 27 19.35 -12.12 0.64
N THR A 28 20.62 -11.96 0.93
CA THR A 28 21.17 -10.76 1.57
C THR A 28 20.71 -9.50 0.83
N LYS A 29 20.19 -8.52 1.58
CA LYS A 29 19.65 -7.25 1.07
C LYS A 29 18.44 -7.39 0.11
N GLU A 30 17.77 -8.53 0.08
CA GLU A 30 16.50 -8.66 -0.63
C GLU A 30 15.35 -8.05 0.17
N ARG A 31 14.36 -7.51 -0.57
CA ARG A 31 13.07 -7.01 -0.06
C ARG A 31 11.98 -7.87 -0.66
N VAL A 32 11.46 -8.77 0.14
CA VAL A 32 10.48 -9.76 -0.30
C VAL A 32 9.10 -9.39 0.23
N ALA A 33 8.10 -9.29 -0.65
CA ALA A 33 6.71 -9.22 -0.23
C ALA A 33 6.08 -10.60 -0.20
N ILE A 34 5.28 -10.90 0.83
CA ILE A 34 4.37 -12.04 0.84
C ILE A 34 2.96 -11.51 0.63
N VAL A 35 2.34 -11.91 -0.48
CA VAL A 35 0.98 -11.50 -0.86
C VAL A 35 0.03 -12.69 -0.93
N GLY A 36 -1.25 -12.46 -0.68
CA GLY A 36 -2.29 -13.50 -0.72
C GLY A 36 -3.55 -13.05 0.02
N ARG A 37 -4.64 -13.79 -0.13
CA ARG A 37 -5.92 -13.50 0.51
C ARG A 37 -5.81 -13.53 2.04
N ASN A 38 -6.75 -12.87 2.71
CA ASN A 38 -6.87 -12.99 4.17
C ASN A 38 -7.14 -14.46 4.55
N GLY A 39 -6.45 -14.94 5.59
CA GLY A 39 -6.55 -16.33 6.05
C GLY A 39 -5.73 -17.35 5.26
N CYS A 40 -4.93 -16.96 4.23
CA CYS A 40 -4.04 -17.90 3.52
C CYS A 40 -2.78 -18.30 4.32
N GLY A 41 -2.60 -17.77 5.54
CA GLY A 41 -1.51 -18.16 6.43
C GLY A 41 -0.26 -17.28 6.38
N LYS A 42 -0.35 -16.02 5.90
CA LYS A 42 0.79 -15.07 5.87
C LYS A 42 1.45 -14.91 7.24
N SER A 43 0.68 -14.57 8.26
CA SER A 43 1.18 -14.43 9.65
C SER A 43 1.64 -15.77 10.24
N SER A 44 1.01 -16.89 9.84
CA SER A 44 1.46 -18.23 10.27
C SER A 44 2.86 -18.57 9.73
N ILE A 45 3.18 -18.15 8.51
CA ILE A 45 4.54 -18.30 7.95
C ILE A 45 5.53 -17.50 8.79
N PHE A 46 5.21 -16.26 9.19
CA PHE A 46 6.05 -15.46 10.08
C PHE A 46 6.26 -16.15 11.43
N ASN A 47 5.18 -16.65 12.05
CA ASN A 47 5.28 -17.38 13.31
C ASN A 47 6.17 -18.62 13.21
N ILE A 48 6.13 -19.34 12.08
CA ILE A 48 6.98 -20.49 11.84
C ILE A 48 8.44 -20.04 11.64
N ILE A 49 8.69 -18.96 10.88
CA ILE A 49 10.04 -18.40 10.68
C ILE A 49 10.66 -17.97 12.01
N VAL A 50 9.87 -17.44 12.96
CA VAL A 50 10.36 -16.98 14.28
C VAL A 50 10.39 -18.10 15.31
N ASP A 51 10.09 -19.34 14.92
CA ASP A 51 10.05 -20.55 15.78
C ASP A 51 8.96 -20.51 16.88
N LYS A 52 7.94 -19.64 16.74
CA LYS A 52 6.78 -19.60 17.65
C LYS A 52 5.82 -20.75 17.42
N GLU A 53 5.70 -21.15 16.16
CA GLU A 53 4.89 -22.28 15.72
C GLU A 53 5.76 -23.24 14.93
N LYS A 54 5.44 -24.54 15.03
CA LYS A 54 6.10 -25.58 14.24
C LYS A 54 5.31 -25.87 12.97
N GLN A 55 6.00 -26.08 11.86
CA GLN A 55 5.44 -26.64 10.66
C GLN A 55 5.11 -28.13 10.83
N ASP A 56 4.09 -28.62 10.09
CA ASP A 56 3.74 -30.05 10.13
C ASP A 56 4.62 -30.87 9.18
N LYS A 57 5.07 -30.27 8.06
CA LYS A 57 6.05 -30.86 7.12
C LYS A 57 6.91 -29.74 6.53
N GLY A 58 8.03 -30.15 5.91
CA GLY A 58 8.98 -29.25 5.28
C GLY A 58 10.06 -28.75 6.22
N GLU A 59 10.92 -27.88 5.72
CA GLU A 59 12.09 -27.38 6.43
C GLU A 59 12.23 -25.87 6.26
N ILE A 60 12.72 -25.20 7.32
CA ILE A 60 13.14 -23.79 7.28
C ILE A 60 14.61 -23.74 7.66
N LEU A 61 15.42 -23.30 6.70
CA LEU A 61 16.87 -23.17 6.87
C LEU A 61 17.21 -21.69 7.07
N LYS A 62 17.86 -21.37 8.18
CA LYS A 62 18.30 -20.02 8.54
C LYS A 62 19.83 -19.97 8.55
N ARG A 63 20.41 -18.87 8.11
CA ARG A 63 21.85 -18.61 8.27
C ARG A 63 22.23 -18.71 9.76
N LYS A 64 23.38 -19.30 10.04
CA LYS A 64 23.90 -19.38 11.41
C LYS A 64 24.06 -17.97 12.00
N ASN A 65 23.59 -17.78 13.23
CA ASN A 65 23.60 -16.51 13.98
C ASN A 65 22.81 -15.37 13.30
N LEU A 66 21.79 -15.67 12.50
CA LEU A 66 20.90 -14.68 11.91
C LEU A 66 20.10 -13.97 13.01
N LYS A 67 20.24 -12.65 13.11
CA LYS A 67 19.42 -11.82 14.00
C LYS A 67 18.09 -11.52 13.30
N LEU A 68 16.99 -12.02 13.89
CA LEU A 68 15.62 -11.82 13.40
C LEU A 68 14.95 -10.70 14.20
N GLY A 69 14.36 -9.74 13.49
CA GLY A 69 13.44 -8.76 14.05
C GLY A 69 12.03 -9.03 13.56
N TYR A 70 11.10 -9.19 14.47
CA TYR A 70 9.69 -9.42 14.14
C TYR A 70 8.79 -8.44 14.89
N LEU A 71 7.96 -7.72 14.14
CA LEU A 71 6.94 -6.86 14.71
C LEU A 71 5.77 -7.72 15.20
N GLU A 72 5.78 -8.02 16.48
CA GLU A 72 4.76 -8.82 17.14
C GLU A 72 3.48 -8.07 17.49
N GLN A 73 2.44 -8.86 17.86
CA GLN A 73 1.35 -8.35 18.70
C GLN A 73 1.95 -7.73 19.97
N ILE A 74 1.47 -6.55 20.29
CA ILE A 74 2.01 -5.64 21.29
C ILE A 74 2.26 -6.35 22.62
N PRO A 75 3.54 -6.52 23.06
CA PRO A 75 3.84 -7.04 24.37
C PRO A 75 3.39 -6.05 25.46
N LYS A 76 3.08 -6.54 26.64
CA LYS A 76 2.79 -5.68 27.78
C LYS A 76 4.10 -5.18 28.37
N PHE A 77 4.26 -3.86 28.46
CA PHE A 77 5.36 -3.20 29.13
C PHE A 77 4.79 -2.40 30.31
N GLU A 78 4.63 -3.05 31.46
CA GLU A 78 4.09 -2.38 32.66
C GLU A 78 5.08 -1.32 33.15
N ASN A 79 4.60 -0.08 33.31
CA ASN A 79 5.36 1.06 33.86
C ASN A 79 6.57 1.55 33.03
N TYR A 80 6.69 1.19 31.75
CA TYR A 80 7.75 1.72 30.87
C TYR A 80 7.30 2.96 30.14
N LYS A 81 8.19 3.96 30.05
CA LYS A 81 8.03 5.11 29.15
C LYS A 81 8.45 4.74 27.72
N VAL A 82 7.86 5.40 26.74
CA VAL A 82 8.18 5.18 25.31
C VAL A 82 9.69 5.30 25.06
N LYS A 83 10.36 6.30 25.63
CA LYS A 83 11.81 6.47 25.48
C LYS A 83 12.60 5.27 25.99
N GLU A 84 12.18 4.65 27.07
CA GLU A 84 12.85 3.48 27.67
C GLU A 84 12.70 2.26 26.74
N ILE A 85 11.50 2.07 26.16
CA ILE A 85 11.25 0.97 25.21
C ILE A 85 12.11 1.13 23.96
N LEU A 86 12.22 2.34 23.39
CA LEU A 86 13.10 2.59 22.24
C LEU A 86 14.56 2.33 22.59
N ASN A 87 15.00 2.66 23.81
CA ASN A 87 16.35 2.35 24.29
C ASN A 87 16.60 0.84 24.41
N LEU A 88 15.56 0.00 24.67
CA LEU A 88 15.73 -1.46 24.66
C LEU A 88 16.20 -2.00 23.31
N GLY A 89 15.97 -1.30 22.21
CA GLY A 89 16.54 -1.62 20.90
C GLY A 89 18.08 -1.61 20.88
N PHE A 90 18.72 -0.94 21.82
CA PHE A 90 20.16 -0.91 22.02
C PHE A 90 20.64 -1.81 23.17
N SER A 91 19.85 -2.79 23.59
CA SER A 91 20.17 -3.66 24.75
C SER A 91 21.57 -4.26 24.69
N HIS A 92 22.07 -4.64 23.50
CA HIS A 92 23.42 -5.13 23.30
C HIS A 92 24.47 -4.04 23.53
N LEU A 93 24.26 -2.84 23.01
CA LEU A 93 25.15 -1.69 23.19
C LEU A 93 25.17 -1.23 24.65
N ILE A 94 24.04 -1.27 25.34
CA ILE A 94 23.95 -0.92 26.78
C ILE A 94 24.79 -1.89 27.60
N LYS A 95 24.71 -3.20 27.32
CA LYS A 95 25.55 -4.19 27.98
C LYS A 95 27.04 -3.99 27.71
N LEU A 96 27.41 -3.59 26.48
CA LEU A 96 28.79 -3.26 26.14
C LEU A 96 29.26 -2.02 26.91
N GLU A 97 28.43 -0.97 27.02
CA GLU A 97 28.72 0.20 27.84
C GLU A 97 28.91 -0.14 29.33
N GLU A 98 28.06 -0.99 29.88
CA GLU A 98 28.18 -1.46 31.26
C GLU A 98 29.51 -2.24 31.46
N ASN A 99 29.83 -3.14 30.54
CA ASN A 99 31.10 -3.90 30.61
C ASN A 99 32.32 -2.95 30.45
N LEU A 100 32.28 -1.95 29.59
CA LEU A 100 33.35 -0.96 29.47
C LEU A 100 33.51 -0.14 30.75
N ARG A 101 32.42 0.32 31.36
CA ARG A 101 32.44 1.03 32.64
C ARG A 101 32.96 0.17 33.81
N ASP A 102 32.65 -1.12 33.82
CA ASP A 102 33.15 -2.01 34.84
C ASP A 102 34.64 -2.26 34.68
N LEU A 103 35.14 -2.42 33.45
CA LEU A 103 36.58 -2.49 33.19
C LEU A 103 37.31 -1.19 33.54
N GLU A 104 36.67 0.00 33.33
CA GLU A 104 37.22 1.30 33.80
C GLU A 104 37.33 1.38 35.32
N LYS A 105 36.39 0.77 36.07
CA LYS A 105 36.47 0.69 37.53
C LYS A 105 37.60 -0.27 37.95
N ASP A 106 37.74 -1.42 37.24
CA ASP A 106 38.80 -2.40 37.51
C ASP A 106 40.19 -1.83 37.23
N MET A 107 40.36 -0.95 36.24
CA MET A 107 41.62 -0.24 35.95
C MET A 107 42.05 0.70 37.06
N LYS A 108 41.14 1.11 37.96
CA LYS A 108 41.44 1.95 39.13
C LYS A 108 41.95 1.17 40.32
N ASN A 109 41.89 -0.17 40.28
CA ASN A 109 42.34 -1.04 41.36
C ASN A 109 43.80 -1.46 41.14
N GLU A 110 44.69 -1.12 42.06
CA GLU A 110 46.16 -1.31 41.98
C GLU A 110 46.64 -2.77 41.85
N ASN A 111 45.78 -3.78 42.06
CA ASN A 111 46.15 -5.20 42.09
C ASN A 111 45.76 -5.98 40.84
N CYS A 112 45.42 -5.32 39.71
CA CYS A 112 44.92 -5.96 38.51
C CYS A 112 46.00 -6.12 37.41
N ASN A 113 45.87 -7.18 36.62
CA ASN A 113 46.71 -7.36 35.44
C ASN A 113 46.29 -6.37 34.34
N MET A 114 46.89 -5.18 34.35
CA MET A 114 46.57 -4.04 33.52
C MET A 114 46.57 -4.36 32.03
N GLU A 115 47.52 -5.16 31.56
CA GLU A 115 47.65 -5.52 30.14
C GLU A 115 46.45 -6.37 29.64
N LYS A 116 45.94 -7.30 30.44
CA LYS A 116 44.74 -8.08 30.08
C LYS A 116 43.46 -7.23 30.08
N ILE A 117 43.37 -6.28 31.00
CA ILE A 117 42.21 -5.37 31.09
C ILE A 117 42.21 -4.41 29.91
N LEU A 118 43.35 -3.82 29.54
CA LEU A 118 43.50 -2.94 28.38
C LEU A 118 43.14 -3.66 27.07
N ASN A 119 43.61 -4.89 26.87
CA ASN A 119 43.27 -5.67 25.69
C ASN A 119 41.75 -5.97 25.62
N LYS A 120 41.11 -6.32 26.73
CA LYS A 120 39.65 -6.50 26.76
C LYS A 120 38.92 -5.20 26.49
N TYR A 121 39.34 -4.10 27.07
CA TYR A 121 38.74 -2.79 26.87
C TYR A 121 38.82 -2.37 25.41
N SER A 122 40.01 -2.48 24.79
CA SER A 122 40.21 -2.15 23.38
C SER A 122 39.32 -2.98 22.46
N ASN A 123 39.18 -4.30 22.71
CA ASN A 123 38.32 -5.17 21.91
C ASN A 123 36.84 -4.79 22.06
N LEU A 124 36.36 -4.54 23.27
CA LEU A 124 34.98 -4.12 23.54
C LEU A 124 34.69 -2.71 22.98
N GLN A 125 35.67 -1.81 23.02
CA GLN A 125 35.55 -0.47 22.46
C GLN A 125 35.45 -0.55 20.92
N GLN A 126 36.28 -1.36 20.25
CA GLN A 126 36.17 -1.59 18.83
C GLN A 126 34.81 -2.21 18.44
N GLU A 127 34.32 -3.16 19.25
CA GLU A 127 32.98 -3.73 19.03
C GLU A 127 31.91 -2.66 19.19
N TYR A 128 31.97 -1.83 20.23
CA TYR A 128 31.03 -0.73 20.48
C TYR A 128 31.03 0.29 19.34
N GLU A 129 32.21 0.66 18.82
CA GLU A 129 32.36 1.58 17.68
C GLU A 129 31.81 0.95 16.40
N SER A 130 32.14 -0.33 16.13
CA SER A 130 31.67 -1.04 14.92
C SER A 130 30.14 -1.19 14.87
N LEU A 131 29.49 -1.26 16.03
CA LEU A 131 28.04 -1.32 16.17
C LEU A 131 27.37 0.07 16.18
N GLY A 132 28.14 1.14 16.01
CA GLY A 132 27.63 2.51 15.97
C GLY A 132 27.18 3.03 17.34
N GLY A 133 27.86 2.64 18.42
CA GLY A 133 27.49 3.03 19.78
C GLY A 133 27.39 4.54 20.00
N TYR A 134 28.24 5.34 19.34
CA TYR A 134 28.19 6.81 19.42
C TYR A 134 27.05 7.46 18.61
N GLU A 135 26.43 6.72 17.70
CA GLU A 135 25.32 7.21 16.85
C GLU A 135 23.93 6.95 17.45
N LYS A 136 23.87 6.42 18.66
CA LYS A 136 22.65 5.96 19.34
C LYS A 136 21.56 7.03 19.39
N GLU A 137 21.91 8.24 19.85
CA GLU A 137 20.95 9.36 19.94
C GLU A 137 20.49 9.84 18.56
N THR A 138 21.40 9.85 17.58
CA THR A 138 21.10 10.22 16.20
C THR A 138 20.13 9.22 15.55
N LYS A 139 20.34 7.90 15.78
CA LYS A 139 19.43 6.86 15.30
C LYS A 139 18.04 6.97 15.93
N ILE A 140 17.97 7.20 17.25
CA ILE A 140 16.69 7.44 17.95
C ILE A 140 15.98 8.65 17.34
N SER A 141 16.68 9.77 17.22
CA SER A 141 16.12 11.01 16.67
C SER A 141 15.61 10.81 15.24
N LYS A 142 16.39 10.14 14.38
CA LYS A 142 15.99 9.81 13.00
C LYS A 142 14.71 8.97 12.94
N VAL A 143 14.61 7.93 13.77
CA VAL A 143 13.44 7.05 13.82
C VAL A 143 12.24 7.79 14.44
N CYS A 144 12.43 8.53 15.52
CA CYS A 144 11.36 9.31 16.15
C CYS A 144 10.79 10.37 15.20
N THR A 145 11.64 11.12 14.50
CA THR A 145 11.20 12.10 13.50
C THR A 145 10.44 11.43 12.37
N GLY A 146 10.95 10.31 11.86
CA GLY A 146 10.33 9.58 10.76
C GLY A 146 8.97 8.96 11.11
N LEU A 147 8.83 8.46 12.32
CA LEU A 147 7.58 7.87 12.80
C LEU A 147 6.66 8.90 13.51
N ASN A 148 6.97 10.17 13.44
CA ASN A 148 6.20 11.25 14.07
C ASN A 148 5.99 11.02 15.60
N ILE A 149 7.09 10.62 16.29
CA ILE A 149 7.14 10.45 17.74
C ILE A 149 7.77 11.72 18.33
N ASN A 150 6.94 12.63 18.85
CA ASN A 150 7.38 13.89 19.43
C ASN A 150 7.89 13.73 20.88
N GLU A 151 8.42 14.81 21.48
CA GLU A 151 8.96 14.78 22.85
C GLU A 151 7.91 14.47 23.92
N GLU A 152 6.67 14.90 23.73
CA GLU A 152 5.57 14.60 24.65
C GLU A 152 5.25 13.12 24.63
N PHE A 153 5.21 12.55 23.43
CA PHE A 153 4.96 11.13 23.20
C PHE A 153 6.10 10.26 23.80
N LEU A 154 7.37 10.70 23.70
CA LEU A 154 8.51 10.02 24.33
C LEU A 154 8.42 9.95 25.86
N LYS A 155 7.73 10.89 26.50
CA LYS A 155 7.54 10.94 27.96
C LYS A 155 6.32 10.16 28.44
N ALA A 156 5.42 9.79 27.53
CA ALA A 156 4.19 9.08 27.84
C ALA A 156 4.46 7.65 28.34
N GLU A 157 3.59 7.12 29.17
CA GLU A 157 3.60 5.73 29.59
C GLU A 157 3.05 4.85 28.44
N PHE A 158 3.73 3.76 28.16
CA PHE A 158 3.36 2.87 27.05
C PHE A 158 1.94 2.32 27.17
N ASP A 159 1.51 2.00 28.40
CA ASP A 159 0.18 1.42 28.63
C ASP A 159 -0.96 2.40 28.37
N SER A 160 -0.71 3.72 28.50
CA SER A 160 -1.69 4.76 28.21
C SER A 160 -1.92 5.01 26.72
N LEU A 161 -1.07 4.46 25.84
CA LEU A 161 -1.13 4.66 24.41
C LEU A 161 -2.24 3.84 23.76
N SER A 162 -2.80 4.37 22.66
CA SER A 162 -3.69 3.62 21.77
C SER A 162 -2.97 2.45 21.09
N GLY A 163 -3.71 1.47 20.58
CA GLY A 163 -3.14 0.31 19.90
C GLY A 163 -2.22 0.70 18.72
N GLY A 164 -2.64 1.68 17.93
CA GLY A 164 -1.83 2.16 16.80
C GLY A 164 -0.56 2.87 17.22
N GLU A 165 -0.60 3.65 18.31
CA GLU A 165 0.59 4.30 18.88
C GLU A 165 1.57 3.27 19.44
N LYS A 166 1.07 2.25 20.13
CA LYS A 166 1.88 1.12 20.61
C LYS A 166 2.61 0.42 19.47
N THR A 167 1.89 0.13 18.36
CA THR A 167 2.48 -0.47 17.16
C THR A 167 3.59 0.41 16.57
N ARG A 168 3.40 1.72 16.55
CA ARG A 168 4.39 2.70 16.08
C ARG A 168 5.67 2.68 16.92
N VAL A 169 5.53 2.64 18.24
CA VAL A 169 6.68 2.53 19.16
C VAL A 169 7.43 1.21 18.96
N MET A 170 6.71 0.10 18.81
CA MET A 170 7.31 -1.21 18.59
C MET A 170 8.04 -1.29 17.25
N LEU A 171 7.46 -0.70 16.20
CA LEU A 171 8.13 -0.55 14.91
C LEU A 171 9.43 0.27 15.08
N GLY A 172 9.38 1.40 15.78
CA GLY A 172 10.56 2.21 16.08
C GLY A 172 11.65 1.42 16.79
N LYS A 173 11.30 0.65 17.82
CA LYS A 173 12.23 -0.21 18.55
C LYS A 173 12.95 -1.20 17.64
N ILE A 174 12.21 -1.90 16.78
CA ILE A 174 12.77 -2.91 15.88
C ILE A 174 13.68 -2.28 14.81
N LEU A 175 13.30 -1.12 14.27
CA LEU A 175 14.13 -0.39 13.31
C LEU A 175 15.44 0.10 13.95
N ILE A 176 15.41 0.51 15.21
CA ILE A 176 16.61 0.87 16.00
C ILE A 176 17.50 -0.34 16.21
N GLU A 177 16.94 -1.51 16.51
CA GLU A 177 17.66 -2.77 16.72
C GLU A 177 18.44 -3.24 15.49
N SER A 178 17.98 -2.84 14.28
CA SER A 178 18.61 -3.10 12.98
C SER A 178 19.01 -4.58 12.80
N PRO A 179 18.05 -5.54 12.84
CA PRO A 179 18.34 -6.97 12.67
C PRO A 179 18.80 -7.32 11.25
N ASP A 180 19.46 -8.48 11.06
CA ASP A 180 19.89 -8.95 9.74
C ASP A 180 18.70 -9.27 8.81
N LEU A 181 17.63 -9.85 9.39
CA LEU A 181 16.36 -10.10 8.68
C LEU A 181 15.19 -9.51 9.48
N LEU A 182 14.51 -8.59 8.84
CA LEU A 182 13.36 -7.86 9.39
C LEU A 182 12.05 -8.44 8.82
N LEU A 183 11.14 -8.85 9.71
CA LEU A 183 9.81 -9.36 9.38
C LEU A 183 8.77 -8.32 9.78
N LEU A 184 8.04 -7.78 8.80
CA LEU A 184 7.04 -6.74 9.00
C LEU A 184 5.65 -7.24 8.56
N ASP A 185 4.74 -7.38 9.53
CA ASP A 185 3.34 -7.74 9.28
C ASP A 185 2.48 -6.48 9.34
N GLU A 186 1.96 -6.04 8.20
CA GLU A 186 1.15 -4.82 8.02
C GLU A 186 1.76 -3.55 8.66
N PRO A 187 3.02 -3.18 8.33
CA PRO A 187 3.71 -2.09 9.01
C PRO A 187 3.12 -0.70 8.70
N THR A 188 2.36 -0.58 7.62
CA THR A 188 1.71 0.68 7.20
C THR A 188 0.41 0.97 7.96
N ASN A 189 -0.17 -0.03 8.63
CA ASN A 189 -1.37 0.16 9.42
C ASN A 189 -1.08 1.14 10.58
N HIS A 190 -1.98 2.07 10.80
CA HIS A 190 -1.89 3.11 11.84
C HIS A 190 -0.77 4.15 11.65
N LEU A 191 -0.03 4.13 10.54
CA LEU A 191 0.90 5.18 10.15
C LEU A 191 0.18 6.24 9.31
N ASP A 192 0.55 7.49 9.49
CA ASP A 192 0.16 8.55 8.57
C ASP A 192 1.01 8.51 7.28
N MET A 193 0.57 9.21 6.24
CA MET A 193 1.26 9.18 4.93
C MET A 193 2.72 9.62 5.01
N LYS A 194 3.06 10.59 5.87
CA LYS A 194 4.45 11.05 6.04
C LYS A 194 5.33 9.97 6.65
N SER A 195 4.83 9.28 7.67
CA SER A 195 5.54 8.16 8.32
C SER A 195 5.70 6.97 7.36
N VAL A 196 4.71 6.70 6.51
CA VAL A 196 4.82 5.66 5.47
C VAL A 196 5.88 6.04 4.43
N GLU A 197 5.91 7.28 3.93
CA GLU A 197 6.92 7.76 2.97
C GLU A 197 8.33 7.69 3.57
N TRP A 198 8.49 8.03 4.84
CA TRP A 198 9.75 7.88 5.54
C TRP A 198 10.16 6.40 5.67
N LEU A 199 9.22 5.51 6.05
CA LEU A 199 9.48 4.08 6.16
C LEU A 199 9.91 3.47 4.82
N GLU A 200 9.28 3.88 3.70
CA GLU A 200 9.70 3.49 2.35
C GLU A 200 11.18 3.83 2.08
N SER A 201 11.55 5.07 2.39
CA SER A 201 12.94 5.52 2.19
C SER A 201 13.89 4.77 3.12
N TYR A 202 13.52 4.58 4.39
CA TYR A 202 14.33 3.85 5.35
C TYR A 202 14.56 2.40 4.93
N LEU A 203 13.51 1.69 4.48
CA LEU A 203 13.61 0.28 4.07
C LEU A 203 14.36 0.09 2.75
N LYS A 204 14.37 1.09 1.86
CA LYS A 204 15.21 1.06 0.66
C LYS A 204 16.69 1.04 0.99
N ASP A 205 17.10 1.86 1.95
CA ASP A 205 18.49 2.02 2.37
C ASP A 205 18.90 1.03 3.48
N TYR A 206 17.99 0.16 3.89
CA TYR A 206 18.24 -0.79 4.98
C TYR A 206 19.31 -1.81 4.60
N ASP A 207 20.30 -2.03 5.45
CA ASP A 207 21.42 -2.94 5.17
C ASP A 207 21.06 -4.44 5.28
N GLY A 208 20.10 -4.81 6.09
CA GLY A 208 19.59 -6.16 6.21
C GLY A 208 18.61 -6.55 5.11
N SER A 209 18.08 -7.77 5.19
CA SER A 209 16.99 -8.26 4.35
C SER A 209 15.64 -7.99 4.99
N VAL A 210 14.59 -7.86 4.20
CA VAL A 210 13.25 -7.55 4.71
C VAL A 210 12.23 -8.48 4.07
N ILE A 211 11.35 -9.06 4.91
CA ILE A 211 10.12 -9.72 4.43
C ILE A 211 8.93 -8.90 4.92
N ILE A 212 8.04 -8.56 4.01
CA ILE A 212 6.91 -7.67 4.26
C ILE A 212 5.61 -8.38 3.88
N VAL A 213 4.65 -8.37 4.78
CA VAL A 213 3.24 -8.60 4.48
C VAL A 213 2.57 -7.23 4.51
N SER A 214 1.96 -6.79 3.43
CA SER A 214 1.20 -5.54 3.40
C SER A 214 0.11 -5.58 2.34
N HIS A 215 -0.95 -4.83 2.60
CA HIS A 215 -2.02 -4.57 1.64
C HIS A 215 -1.86 -3.21 0.94
N ASP A 216 -0.89 -2.38 1.35
CA ASP A 216 -0.53 -1.14 0.67
C ASP A 216 0.30 -1.43 -0.59
N ARG A 217 -0.38 -1.42 -1.74
CA ARG A 217 0.23 -1.71 -3.06
C ARG A 217 1.30 -0.69 -3.44
N TYR A 218 1.10 0.58 -3.08
CA TYR A 218 2.04 1.65 -3.39
C TYR A 218 3.34 1.50 -2.58
N PHE A 219 3.21 1.15 -1.32
CA PHE A 219 4.34 0.82 -0.44
C PHE A 219 5.14 -0.37 -0.97
N LEU A 220 4.44 -1.47 -1.31
CA LEU A 220 5.09 -2.65 -1.87
C LEU A 220 5.82 -2.32 -3.17
N ASP A 221 5.20 -1.54 -4.06
CA ASP A 221 5.80 -1.18 -5.35
C ASP A 221 7.10 -0.37 -5.21
N LYS A 222 7.20 0.45 -4.16
CA LYS A 222 8.38 1.28 -3.87
C LYS A 222 9.51 0.54 -3.17
N VAL A 223 9.19 -0.46 -2.34
CA VAL A 223 10.18 -1.08 -1.44
C VAL A 223 10.65 -2.43 -1.95
N VAL A 224 9.75 -3.28 -2.50
CA VAL A 224 10.08 -4.68 -2.76
C VAL A 224 10.71 -4.91 -4.13
N ASN A 225 11.57 -5.94 -4.20
CA ASN A 225 12.19 -6.40 -5.45
C ASN A 225 11.89 -7.87 -5.77
N LYS A 226 11.09 -8.54 -4.91
CA LYS A 226 10.64 -9.92 -5.06
C LYS A 226 9.29 -10.10 -4.40
N VAL A 227 8.36 -10.78 -5.06
CA VAL A 227 7.03 -11.05 -4.54
C VAL A 227 6.79 -12.56 -4.48
N VAL A 228 6.36 -13.04 -3.31
CA VAL A 228 5.92 -14.42 -3.08
C VAL A 228 4.40 -14.41 -2.92
N GLU A 229 3.71 -14.96 -3.88
CA GLU A 229 2.25 -15.09 -3.85
C GLU A 229 1.86 -16.42 -3.24
N ILE A 230 0.94 -16.39 -2.26
CA ILE A 230 0.32 -17.59 -1.69
C ILE A 230 -1.10 -17.69 -2.23
N GLU A 231 -1.30 -18.64 -3.13
CA GLU A 231 -2.61 -18.91 -3.73
C GLU A 231 -2.81 -20.42 -3.88
N ASN A 232 -4.05 -20.88 -3.68
CA ASN A 232 -4.41 -22.31 -3.80
C ASN A 232 -3.51 -23.25 -2.97
N LEU A 233 -3.19 -22.86 -1.72
CA LEU A 233 -2.37 -23.61 -0.76
C LEU A 233 -0.88 -23.74 -1.13
N THR A 234 -0.42 -23.10 -2.19
CA THR A 234 0.95 -23.15 -2.70
C THR A 234 1.54 -21.75 -2.81
N SER A 235 2.87 -21.67 -2.97
CA SER A 235 3.55 -20.40 -3.21
C SER A 235 4.09 -20.31 -4.62
N LYS A 236 4.09 -19.10 -5.17
CA LYS A 236 4.74 -18.77 -6.43
C LYS A 236 5.56 -17.51 -6.29
N THR A 237 6.80 -17.54 -6.75
CA THR A 237 7.73 -16.42 -6.65
C THR A 237 7.82 -15.66 -7.97
N TYR A 238 7.77 -14.33 -7.88
CA TYR A 238 7.92 -13.40 -8.99
C TYR A 238 9.06 -12.44 -8.69
N ILE A 239 9.89 -12.15 -9.68
CA ILE A 239 11.01 -11.22 -9.55
C ILE A 239 10.56 -9.85 -10.03
N GLY A 240 10.83 -8.81 -9.24
CA GLY A 240 10.47 -7.43 -9.51
C GLY A 240 9.60 -6.83 -8.41
N ASN A 241 9.16 -5.59 -8.63
CA ASN A 241 8.25 -4.88 -7.74
C ASN A 241 6.80 -5.37 -7.88
N TYR A 242 5.89 -4.77 -7.12
CA TYR A 242 4.49 -5.18 -7.11
C TYR A 242 3.79 -5.00 -8.48
N SER A 243 4.06 -3.91 -9.20
CA SER A 243 3.53 -3.67 -10.55
C SER A 243 4.03 -4.73 -11.56
N SER A 244 5.30 -5.09 -11.48
CA SER A 244 5.89 -6.15 -12.30
C SER A 244 5.25 -7.53 -12.02
N TYR A 245 4.98 -7.83 -10.75
CA TYR A 245 4.24 -9.03 -10.35
C TYR A 245 2.84 -9.07 -10.99
N LEU A 246 2.09 -7.96 -10.95
CA LEU A 246 0.75 -7.89 -11.54
C LEU A 246 0.79 -8.18 -13.06
N SER A 247 1.74 -7.57 -13.79
CA SER A 247 1.91 -7.83 -15.22
C SER A 247 2.25 -9.29 -15.52
N GLN A 248 3.20 -9.87 -14.78
CA GLN A 248 3.57 -11.28 -14.94
C GLN A 248 2.41 -12.23 -14.61
N LYS A 249 1.61 -11.92 -13.60
CA LYS A 249 0.41 -12.69 -13.24
C LYS A 249 -0.65 -12.60 -14.33
N GLU A 250 -0.89 -11.42 -14.89
CA GLU A 250 -1.86 -11.22 -15.97
C GLU A 250 -1.45 -11.98 -17.25
N GLU A 251 -0.19 -11.91 -17.65
CA GLU A 251 0.36 -12.68 -18.77
C GLU A 251 0.19 -14.18 -18.55
N ALA A 252 0.51 -14.67 -17.35
CA ALA A 252 0.33 -16.08 -17.01
C ALA A 252 -1.16 -16.51 -17.09
N LEU A 253 -2.08 -15.67 -16.63
CA LEU A 253 -3.53 -15.93 -16.72
C LEU A 253 -4.02 -15.95 -18.17
N ILE A 254 -3.52 -15.05 -19.02
CA ILE A 254 -3.85 -15.03 -20.46
C ILE A 254 -3.40 -16.34 -21.10
N LEU A 255 -2.16 -16.80 -20.80
CA LEU A 255 -1.63 -18.06 -21.34
C LEU A 255 -2.45 -19.27 -20.88
N VAL A 256 -2.80 -19.34 -19.60
CA VAL A 256 -3.65 -20.41 -19.05
C VAL A 256 -5.02 -20.42 -19.74
N ASN A 257 -5.63 -19.24 -19.94
CA ASN A 257 -6.90 -19.10 -20.65
C ASN A 257 -6.80 -19.55 -22.13
N GLN A 258 -5.72 -19.23 -22.81
CA GLN A 258 -5.48 -19.69 -24.19
C GLN A 258 -5.37 -21.22 -24.25
N ASN A 259 -4.52 -21.80 -23.39
CA ASN A 259 -4.34 -23.26 -23.32
C ASN A 259 -5.66 -23.98 -22.99
N TYR A 260 -6.46 -23.45 -22.08
CA TYR A 260 -7.77 -23.97 -21.74
C TYR A 260 -8.71 -23.93 -22.95
N LYS A 261 -8.80 -22.81 -23.66
CA LYS A 261 -9.64 -22.65 -24.84
C LYS A 261 -9.22 -23.63 -25.98
N GLU A 262 -7.92 -23.79 -26.18
CA GLU A 262 -7.39 -24.75 -27.18
C GLU A 262 -7.71 -26.19 -26.80
N GLN A 263 -7.52 -26.56 -25.54
CA GLN A 263 -7.88 -27.87 -25.04
C GLN A 263 -9.38 -28.14 -25.21
N GLN A 264 -10.24 -27.19 -24.86
CA GLN A 264 -11.70 -27.30 -25.02
C GLN A 264 -12.10 -27.46 -26.49
N LYS A 265 -11.44 -26.73 -27.42
CA LYS A 265 -11.66 -26.94 -28.87
C LYS A 265 -11.29 -28.36 -29.32
N LYS A 266 -10.14 -28.88 -28.86
CA LYS A 266 -9.70 -30.26 -29.15
C LYS A 266 -10.65 -31.31 -28.59
N ILE A 267 -11.11 -31.13 -27.34
CA ILE A 267 -12.08 -32.03 -26.70
C ILE A 267 -13.39 -32.06 -27.49
N LYS A 268 -13.98 -30.89 -27.83
CA LYS A 268 -15.21 -30.79 -28.61
C LYS A 268 -15.09 -31.45 -29.99
N ALA A 269 -13.99 -31.19 -30.69
CA ALA A 269 -13.75 -31.82 -31.99
C ALA A 269 -13.65 -33.37 -31.91
N MET A 270 -13.01 -33.89 -30.83
CA MET A 270 -12.97 -35.31 -30.57
C MET A 270 -14.36 -35.90 -30.25
N GLU A 271 -15.14 -35.21 -29.41
CA GLU A 271 -16.50 -35.61 -29.05
C GLU A 271 -17.43 -35.65 -30.27
N GLU A 272 -17.36 -34.64 -31.15
CA GLU A 272 -18.10 -34.60 -32.41
C GLU A 272 -17.70 -35.73 -33.34
N SER A 273 -16.38 -35.98 -33.49
CA SER A 273 -15.88 -37.10 -34.31
C SER A 273 -16.33 -38.45 -33.76
N ILE A 274 -16.31 -38.65 -32.43
CA ILE A 274 -16.82 -39.86 -31.79
C ILE A 274 -18.33 -40.02 -32.05
N LYS A 275 -19.09 -38.92 -31.94
CA LYS A 275 -20.53 -38.92 -32.22
C LYS A 275 -20.83 -39.31 -33.67
N GLN A 276 -20.10 -38.74 -34.64
CA GLN A 276 -20.23 -39.09 -36.05
C GLN A 276 -19.87 -40.55 -36.30
N LEU A 277 -18.75 -41.06 -35.76
CA LEU A 277 -18.36 -42.49 -35.90
C LEU A 277 -19.40 -43.43 -35.28
N LYS A 278 -20.04 -43.08 -34.17
CA LYS A 278 -21.14 -43.83 -33.55
C LYS A 278 -22.39 -43.84 -34.44
N ILE A 279 -22.72 -42.72 -35.12
CA ILE A 279 -23.84 -42.66 -36.08
C ILE A 279 -23.56 -43.52 -37.28
N PHE A 280 -22.37 -43.44 -37.90
CA PHE A 280 -21.96 -44.29 -39.03
C PHE A 280 -21.93 -45.76 -38.67
N SER A 281 -21.57 -46.14 -37.45
CA SER A 281 -21.59 -47.51 -36.99
C SER A 281 -23.02 -48.09 -36.85
N ARG A 282 -24.02 -47.25 -36.52
CA ARG A 282 -25.43 -47.65 -36.43
C ARG A 282 -26.08 -47.85 -37.80
N ASN A 283 -25.68 -47.03 -38.79
CA ASN A 283 -26.27 -47.02 -40.12
C ASN A 283 -25.64 -48.05 -41.07
N GLY A 284 -24.49 -48.69 -40.72
CA GLY A 284 -23.75 -49.51 -41.64
C GLY A 284 -23.06 -50.75 -41.08
N SER A 285 -23.37 -51.26 -39.88
CA SER A 285 -22.83 -52.51 -39.27
C SER A 285 -21.30 -52.70 -39.40
N ASN A 286 -20.50 -51.64 -39.48
CA ASN A 286 -19.08 -51.76 -39.76
C ASN A 286 -18.27 -51.66 -38.41
N GLU A 287 -17.79 -52.84 -37.96
CA GLU A 287 -16.98 -52.98 -36.74
C GLU A 287 -15.76 -52.05 -36.68
N LYS A 288 -15.21 -51.64 -37.84
CA LYS A 288 -14.06 -50.73 -37.89
C LYS A 288 -14.40 -49.36 -37.30
N PHE A 289 -15.61 -48.82 -37.53
CA PHE A 289 -16.04 -47.53 -36.96
C PHE A 289 -16.25 -47.62 -35.45
N VAL A 290 -16.77 -48.77 -34.96
CA VAL A 290 -16.92 -49.03 -33.52
C VAL A 290 -15.56 -49.03 -32.83
N LYS A 291 -14.58 -49.81 -33.37
CA LYS A 291 -13.22 -49.87 -32.80
C LYS A 291 -12.53 -48.52 -32.82
N ARG A 292 -12.73 -47.73 -33.89
CA ARG A 292 -12.16 -46.38 -34.01
C ARG A 292 -12.79 -45.39 -33.02
N ALA A 293 -14.11 -45.42 -32.82
CA ALA A 293 -14.81 -44.64 -31.83
C ALA A 293 -14.35 -45.00 -30.41
N GLN A 294 -14.19 -46.27 -30.08
CA GLN A 294 -13.70 -46.73 -28.79
C GLN A 294 -12.24 -46.29 -28.53
N SER A 295 -11.37 -46.40 -29.55
CA SER A 295 -9.99 -45.92 -29.44
C SER A 295 -9.92 -44.42 -29.18
N MET A 296 -10.77 -43.64 -29.88
CA MET A 296 -10.83 -42.19 -29.72
C MET A 296 -11.42 -41.79 -28.35
N GLN A 297 -12.44 -42.56 -27.88
CA GLN A 297 -12.98 -42.37 -26.53
C GLN A 297 -11.91 -42.62 -25.45
N LYS A 298 -11.12 -43.70 -25.56
CA LYS A 298 -10.01 -43.98 -24.64
C LYS A 298 -8.93 -42.88 -24.64
N ARG A 299 -8.70 -42.22 -25.79
CA ARG A 299 -7.79 -41.05 -25.85
C ARG A 299 -8.38 -39.83 -25.17
N LEU A 300 -9.69 -39.57 -25.35
CA LEU A 300 -10.40 -38.48 -24.68
C LEU A 300 -10.39 -38.65 -23.14
N ASP A 301 -10.63 -39.90 -22.68
CA ASP A 301 -10.66 -40.22 -21.25
C ASP A 301 -9.28 -40.09 -20.57
N LYS A 302 -8.19 -40.14 -21.36
CA LYS A 302 -6.81 -39.95 -20.88
C LYS A 302 -6.35 -38.47 -20.87
N ILE A 303 -7.15 -37.56 -21.38
CA ILE A 303 -6.80 -36.14 -21.36
C ILE A 303 -7.06 -35.59 -19.97
N ASP A 304 -6.01 -35.14 -19.30
CA ASP A 304 -6.11 -34.36 -18.06
C ASP A 304 -6.81 -33.04 -18.38
N LYS A 305 -8.05 -32.91 -17.94
CA LYS A 305 -8.87 -31.73 -18.21
C LYS A 305 -8.38 -30.56 -17.36
N LEU A 306 -7.93 -29.49 -18.03
CA LEU A 306 -7.62 -28.24 -17.36
C LEU A 306 -8.87 -27.64 -16.69
N GLU A 307 -8.74 -27.15 -15.48
CA GLU A 307 -9.82 -26.43 -14.82
C GLU A 307 -10.08 -25.10 -15.54
N ASN A 308 -11.35 -24.69 -15.54
CA ASN A 308 -11.72 -23.40 -16.13
C ASN A 308 -11.15 -22.25 -15.29
N PRO A 309 -10.15 -21.51 -15.78
CA PRO A 309 -9.54 -20.42 -15.02
C PRO A 309 -10.53 -19.28 -14.71
N ASN A 310 -11.56 -19.11 -15.53
CA ASN A 310 -12.59 -18.06 -15.34
C ASN A 310 -13.72 -18.48 -14.38
N LYS A 311 -13.68 -19.69 -13.82
CA LYS A 311 -14.77 -20.17 -12.94
C LYS A 311 -14.85 -19.41 -11.61
N LYS A 312 -13.82 -18.64 -11.26
CA LYS A 312 -13.71 -17.84 -10.02
C LYS A 312 -13.89 -16.33 -10.24
N ILE A 313 -13.99 -15.84 -11.48
CA ILE A 313 -14.11 -14.40 -11.77
C ILE A 313 -15.51 -14.15 -12.35
N GLU A 314 -16.51 -14.21 -11.51
CA GLU A 314 -17.76 -13.53 -11.83
C GLU A 314 -17.55 -12.03 -11.55
N ASN A 315 -17.28 -11.29 -12.63
CA ASN A 315 -17.18 -9.84 -12.58
C ASN A 315 -18.51 -9.26 -12.10
N MET A 316 -18.45 -8.53 -10.99
CA MET A 316 -19.58 -7.77 -10.46
C MET A 316 -20.01 -6.72 -11.48
N LYS A 317 -21.19 -6.87 -12.07
CA LYS A 317 -21.91 -5.79 -12.74
C LYS A 317 -22.95 -5.27 -11.77
N ILE A 318 -22.64 -4.18 -11.10
CA ILE A 318 -23.59 -3.51 -10.22
C ILE A 318 -24.27 -2.41 -11.05
N ASN A 319 -25.52 -2.66 -11.44
CA ASN A 319 -26.35 -1.62 -12.00
C ASN A 319 -26.93 -0.79 -10.83
N ILE A 320 -26.27 0.30 -10.49
CA ILE A 320 -26.79 1.29 -9.54
C ILE A 320 -27.65 2.28 -10.33
N ASN A 321 -28.97 2.07 -10.31
CA ASN A 321 -29.93 3.00 -10.90
C ASN A 321 -30.18 4.16 -9.94
N ASN A 322 -29.36 5.21 -10.02
CA ASN A 322 -29.61 6.46 -9.30
C ASN A 322 -30.21 7.51 -10.26
N ASN A 323 -31.53 7.58 -10.31
CA ASN A 323 -32.28 8.67 -10.97
C ASN A 323 -32.68 9.79 -10.00
N SER A 324 -32.06 9.89 -8.81
CA SER A 324 -32.40 10.92 -7.82
C SER A 324 -31.91 12.30 -8.29
N LYS A 325 -32.81 13.29 -8.25
CA LYS A 325 -32.45 14.71 -8.47
C LYS A 325 -31.57 15.15 -7.30
N GLN A 326 -30.29 15.33 -7.53
CA GLN A 326 -29.33 15.83 -6.57
C GLN A 326 -29.05 17.31 -6.85
N SER A 327 -28.91 18.11 -5.81
CA SER A 327 -28.47 19.51 -5.91
C SER A 327 -27.07 19.58 -6.50
N GLN A 328 -26.73 20.69 -7.20
CA GLN A 328 -25.42 20.88 -7.80
C GLN A 328 -24.33 21.03 -6.73
N ASP A 329 -24.63 21.79 -5.65
CA ASP A 329 -23.81 21.89 -4.46
C ASP A 329 -24.37 20.93 -3.40
N VAL A 330 -23.57 19.96 -3.01
CA VAL A 330 -23.96 18.87 -2.10
C VAL A 330 -23.61 19.20 -0.67
N ILE A 331 -22.38 19.68 -0.43
CA ILE A 331 -21.89 20.14 0.88
C ILE A 331 -21.20 21.48 0.68
N LEU A 332 -21.54 22.46 1.51
CA LEU A 332 -20.89 23.77 1.58
C LEU A 332 -20.56 24.10 3.03
N ILE A 333 -19.29 24.29 3.32
CA ILE A 333 -18.79 24.87 4.59
C ILE A 333 -18.16 26.21 4.25
N LYS A 334 -18.53 27.26 4.98
CA LYS A 334 -17.95 28.61 4.87
C LYS A 334 -17.42 29.06 6.21
N GLU A 335 -16.15 29.51 6.21
CA GLU A 335 -15.45 30.06 7.36
C GLU A 335 -15.52 29.13 8.59
N GLY A 336 -15.48 27.79 8.33
CA GLY A 336 -15.65 26.76 9.34
C GLY A 336 -14.44 26.66 10.26
N SER A 337 -14.66 26.70 11.59
CA SER A 337 -13.58 26.46 12.56
C SER A 337 -14.04 25.48 13.62
N LYS A 338 -13.10 24.65 14.10
CA LYS A 338 -13.32 23.67 15.16
C LYS A 338 -12.09 23.49 16.02
N ALA A 339 -12.29 23.54 17.34
CA ALA A 339 -11.28 23.21 18.33
C ALA A 339 -11.87 22.24 19.37
N PHE A 340 -11.03 21.47 20.02
CA PHE A 340 -11.37 20.72 21.23
C PHE A 340 -10.41 21.12 22.34
N ASP A 341 -10.97 21.55 23.46
CA ASP A 341 -10.22 22.08 24.61
C ASP A 341 -9.20 23.15 24.17
N ASN A 342 -7.92 22.85 24.20
CA ASN A 342 -6.84 23.76 23.79
C ASN A 342 -6.25 23.43 22.42
N LYS A 343 -6.77 22.40 21.70
CA LYS A 343 -6.25 21.98 20.40
C LYS A 343 -7.12 22.48 19.27
N LEU A 344 -6.62 23.44 18.49
CA LEU A 344 -7.23 23.88 17.25
C LEU A 344 -7.07 22.78 16.18
N LEU A 345 -8.18 22.29 15.61
CA LEU A 345 -8.16 21.30 14.53
C LEU A 345 -8.05 21.98 13.17
N PHE A 346 -8.96 22.92 12.90
CA PHE A 346 -8.93 23.73 11.68
C PHE A 346 -9.62 25.06 11.89
N LYS A 347 -9.20 26.06 11.11
CA LYS A 347 -9.65 27.44 11.22
C LYS A 347 -9.97 28.04 9.84
N ASP A 348 -11.07 28.79 9.76
CA ASP A 348 -11.52 29.55 8.58
C ASP A 348 -11.53 28.73 7.30
N VAL A 349 -12.14 27.53 7.36
CA VAL A 349 -12.12 26.55 6.28
C VAL A 349 -13.30 26.71 5.35
N ASP A 350 -13.02 26.77 4.04
CA ASP A 350 -14.02 26.77 2.97
C ASP A 350 -13.97 25.45 2.20
N ILE A 351 -15.07 24.69 2.24
CA ILE A 351 -15.19 23.40 1.54
C ILE A 351 -16.44 23.43 0.67
N LEU A 352 -16.28 23.09 -0.61
CA LEU A 352 -17.37 22.88 -1.54
C LEU A 352 -17.26 21.51 -2.18
N VAL A 353 -18.31 20.70 -1.99
CA VAL A 353 -18.49 19.40 -2.66
C VAL A 353 -19.62 19.50 -3.65
N ARG A 354 -19.34 19.22 -4.91
CA ARG A 354 -20.30 19.23 -6.00
C ARG A 354 -20.78 17.83 -6.36
N LYS A 355 -21.90 17.77 -7.04
CA LYS A 355 -22.47 16.54 -7.56
C LYS A 355 -21.49 15.80 -8.48
N GLY A 356 -21.28 14.51 -8.21
CA GLY A 356 -20.39 13.64 -8.99
C GLY A 356 -18.90 13.83 -8.70
N GLU A 357 -18.54 14.65 -7.70
CA GLU A 357 -17.15 14.73 -7.23
C GLU A 357 -16.82 13.56 -6.33
N ASN A 358 -15.65 12.97 -6.55
CA ASN A 358 -15.04 11.98 -5.68
C ASN A 358 -13.88 12.65 -4.95
N ILE A 359 -14.06 12.91 -3.67
CA ILE A 359 -13.15 13.71 -2.86
C ILE A 359 -12.45 12.84 -1.84
N ALA A 360 -11.11 12.85 -1.86
CA ALA A 360 -10.30 12.25 -0.81
C ALA A 360 -9.95 13.29 0.25
N LEU A 361 -10.20 12.98 1.53
CA LEU A 361 -9.79 13.79 2.68
C LEU A 361 -8.53 13.17 3.28
N ILE A 362 -7.43 13.89 3.21
CA ILE A 362 -6.11 13.44 3.68
C ILE A 362 -5.53 14.38 4.75
N GLY A 363 -4.60 13.89 5.54
CA GLY A 363 -3.93 14.65 6.60
C GLY A 363 -3.33 13.74 7.67
N ASP A 364 -2.51 14.30 8.54
CA ASP A 364 -1.85 13.58 9.62
C ASP A 364 -2.86 12.97 10.61
N ASN A 365 -2.44 12.00 11.40
CA ASN A 365 -3.30 11.44 12.43
C ASN A 365 -3.63 12.51 13.50
N GLY A 366 -4.91 12.59 13.88
CA GLY A 366 -5.40 13.57 14.86
C GLY A 366 -5.49 15.02 14.34
N CYS A 367 -5.42 15.27 13.00
CA CYS A 367 -5.62 16.60 12.41
C CYS A 367 -7.10 17.00 12.27
N GLY A 368 -8.05 16.10 12.59
CA GLY A 368 -9.48 16.43 12.56
C GLY A 368 -10.27 15.84 11.39
N LYS A 369 -9.74 14.85 10.64
CA LYS A 369 -10.45 14.18 9.51
C LYS A 369 -11.82 13.63 9.94
N SER A 370 -11.82 12.75 10.94
CA SER A 370 -13.08 12.13 11.43
C SER A 370 -14.00 13.16 12.10
N THR A 371 -13.45 14.22 12.68
CA THR A 371 -14.27 15.34 13.22
C THR A 371 -14.97 16.08 12.09
N LEU A 372 -14.28 16.36 10.98
CA LEU A 372 -14.89 16.99 9.81
C LEU A 372 -16.00 16.12 9.21
N VAL A 373 -15.78 14.79 9.16
CA VAL A 373 -16.82 13.82 8.74
C VAL A 373 -18.04 13.89 9.67
N LYS A 374 -17.84 13.88 11.00
CA LYS A 374 -18.92 14.00 11.98
C LYS A 374 -19.69 15.32 11.88
N ILE A 375 -18.99 16.42 11.58
CA ILE A 375 -19.62 17.72 11.33
C ILE A 375 -20.51 17.64 10.09
N ILE A 376 -20.05 17.04 8.99
CA ILE A 376 -20.85 16.86 7.77
C ILE A 376 -22.08 15.96 8.02
N LEU A 377 -21.93 14.94 8.87
CA LEU A 377 -23.04 14.08 9.33
C LEU A 377 -23.98 14.79 10.33
N GLN A 378 -23.64 16.01 10.76
CA GLN A 378 -24.38 16.80 11.76
C GLN A 378 -24.40 16.15 13.17
N GLU A 379 -23.48 15.24 13.44
CA GLU A 379 -23.26 14.66 14.78
C GLU A 379 -22.47 15.61 15.67
N GLU A 380 -21.63 16.49 15.08
CA GLU A 380 -20.85 17.53 15.74
C GLU A 380 -21.16 18.90 15.12
N LYS A 381 -20.98 19.98 15.89
CA LYS A 381 -21.19 21.35 15.42
C LYS A 381 -19.85 22.06 15.20
N LEU A 382 -19.81 22.97 14.22
CA LEU A 382 -18.76 23.95 14.09
C LEU A 382 -18.79 24.92 15.28
N ASP A 383 -17.63 25.40 15.72
CA ASP A 383 -17.54 26.44 16.74
C ASP A 383 -17.78 27.83 16.10
N SER A 384 -17.37 28.01 14.85
CA SER A 384 -17.73 29.18 14.01
C SER A 384 -17.90 28.75 12.55
N GLY A 385 -18.55 29.62 11.76
CA GLY A 385 -18.86 29.35 10.36
C GLY A 385 -20.20 28.65 10.14
N ASN A 386 -20.49 28.30 8.88
CA ASN A 386 -21.77 27.72 8.48
C ASN A 386 -21.59 26.45 7.66
N LEU A 387 -22.30 25.40 8.05
CA LEU A 387 -22.45 24.16 7.26
C LEU A 387 -23.82 24.14 6.56
N LYS A 388 -23.85 23.85 5.29
CA LYS A 388 -25.05 23.57 4.51
C LYS A 388 -24.87 22.25 3.77
N VAL A 389 -25.68 21.26 4.12
CA VAL A 389 -25.84 20.02 3.36
C VAL A 389 -27.15 20.12 2.58
N ALA A 390 -27.11 19.79 1.30
CA ALA A 390 -28.31 19.87 0.45
C ALA A 390 -29.41 18.93 0.97
N SER A 391 -30.62 19.44 1.11
CA SER A 391 -31.79 18.67 1.60
C SER A 391 -32.16 17.46 0.73
N SER A 392 -31.73 17.46 -0.55
CA SER A 392 -31.88 16.34 -1.47
C SER A 392 -30.81 15.26 -1.31
N SER A 393 -29.83 15.46 -0.41
CA SER A 393 -28.76 14.49 -0.17
C SER A 393 -29.23 13.35 0.72
N LYS A 394 -29.16 12.14 0.18
CA LYS A 394 -29.34 10.91 0.92
C LYS A 394 -27.95 10.35 1.25
N ILE A 395 -27.53 10.53 2.49
CA ILE A 395 -26.19 10.18 2.94
C ILE A 395 -26.12 8.69 3.29
N GLY A 396 -25.14 7.99 2.72
CA GLY A 396 -24.70 6.69 3.17
C GLY A 396 -23.37 6.81 3.89
N TYR A 397 -23.27 6.36 5.12
CA TYR A 397 -22.04 6.46 5.90
C TYR A 397 -21.48 5.08 6.26
N LEU A 398 -20.21 4.87 5.95
CA LEU A 398 -19.43 3.72 6.40
C LEU A 398 -18.38 4.21 7.41
N PRO A 399 -18.54 3.92 8.71
CA PRO A 399 -17.59 4.30 9.75
C PRO A 399 -16.33 3.42 9.70
N GLN A 400 -15.22 3.92 10.28
CA GLN A 400 -13.96 3.18 10.40
C GLN A 400 -14.15 1.85 11.15
N ASN A 401 -14.85 1.88 12.28
CA ASN A 401 -15.22 0.67 13.02
C ASN A 401 -16.68 0.35 12.75
N VAL A 402 -16.93 -0.80 12.12
CA VAL A 402 -18.29 -1.26 11.81
C VAL A 402 -18.80 -2.13 12.94
N GLU A 403 -19.78 -1.62 13.67
CA GLU A 403 -20.48 -2.32 14.74
C GLU A 403 -21.87 -2.77 14.28
N PHE A 404 -22.33 -3.87 14.82
CA PHE A 404 -23.63 -4.45 14.55
C PHE A 404 -24.37 -4.60 15.88
N GLU A 405 -25.65 -4.20 15.91
CA GLU A 405 -26.48 -4.28 17.12
C GLU A 405 -26.71 -5.74 17.57
N ASP A 406 -26.83 -6.66 16.62
CA ASP A 406 -27.02 -8.08 16.87
C ASP A 406 -26.07 -8.91 15.98
N GLU A 407 -24.95 -9.31 16.57
CA GLU A 407 -23.94 -10.13 15.88
C GLU A 407 -24.31 -11.63 15.81
N GLU A 408 -25.37 -12.07 16.49
CA GLU A 408 -25.84 -13.47 16.43
C GLU A 408 -26.68 -13.75 15.18
N LYS A 409 -27.19 -12.73 14.50
CA LYS A 409 -27.91 -12.87 13.23
C LYS A 409 -27.01 -13.40 12.12
N THR A 410 -27.65 -14.11 11.17
CA THR A 410 -26.95 -14.46 9.93
C THR A 410 -26.78 -13.22 9.04
N ILE A 411 -25.80 -13.27 8.11
CA ILE A 411 -25.60 -12.22 7.10
C ILE A 411 -26.92 -11.93 6.37
N LEU A 412 -27.63 -12.99 5.96
CA LEU A 412 -28.87 -12.90 5.21
C LEU A 412 -29.99 -12.25 6.04
N ASP A 413 -30.16 -12.66 7.30
CA ASP A 413 -31.21 -12.12 8.18
C ASP A 413 -30.94 -10.66 8.51
N TRP A 414 -29.69 -10.30 8.82
CA TRP A 414 -29.30 -8.92 9.08
C TRP A 414 -29.51 -8.02 7.85
N PHE A 415 -29.17 -8.50 6.64
CA PHE A 415 -29.38 -7.73 5.41
C PHE A 415 -30.87 -7.48 5.15
N ARG A 416 -31.73 -8.48 5.41
CA ARG A 416 -33.18 -8.42 5.14
C ARG A 416 -34.00 -7.69 6.23
N GLU A 417 -33.41 -7.37 7.36
CA GLU A 417 -34.09 -6.78 8.51
C GLU A 417 -34.87 -5.51 8.12
N ASP A 418 -34.27 -4.59 7.39
CA ASP A 418 -34.89 -3.32 6.97
C ASP A 418 -35.26 -3.32 5.47
N ILE A 419 -35.11 -4.46 4.80
CA ILE A 419 -35.24 -4.55 3.35
C ILE A 419 -36.29 -5.61 3.00
N VAL A 420 -37.38 -5.18 2.37
CA VAL A 420 -38.40 -6.08 1.86
C VAL A 420 -37.90 -6.73 0.56
N ILE A 421 -37.23 -7.86 0.69
CA ILE A 421 -36.65 -8.60 -0.44
C ILE A 421 -36.80 -10.09 -0.24
N THR A 422 -37.03 -10.85 -1.32
CA THR A 422 -37.03 -12.32 -1.24
C THR A 422 -35.64 -12.87 -1.00
N GLU A 423 -35.54 -14.03 -0.32
CA GLU A 423 -34.25 -14.66 -0.02
C GLU A 423 -33.37 -14.84 -1.26
N GLY A 424 -33.94 -15.36 -2.36
CA GLY A 424 -33.19 -15.57 -3.60
C GLY A 424 -32.57 -14.28 -4.16
N LYS A 425 -33.31 -13.17 -4.19
CA LYS A 425 -32.79 -11.87 -4.64
C LYS A 425 -31.77 -11.29 -3.66
N ALA A 426 -31.98 -11.48 -2.33
CA ALA A 426 -31.00 -11.05 -1.33
C ALA A 426 -29.66 -11.78 -1.50
N ARG A 427 -29.69 -13.11 -1.71
CA ARG A 427 -28.49 -13.91 -1.98
C ARG A 427 -27.79 -13.51 -3.29
N GLU A 428 -28.56 -13.26 -4.35
CA GLU A 428 -28.02 -12.74 -5.62
C GLU A 428 -27.36 -11.37 -5.41
N TYR A 429 -27.98 -10.47 -4.63
CA TYR A 429 -27.39 -9.16 -4.35
C TYR A 429 -26.13 -9.27 -3.48
N LEU A 430 -26.16 -10.04 -2.41
CA LEU A 430 -25.03 -10.27 -1.51
C LEU A 430 -23.85 -10.95 -2.22
N SER A 431 -24.12 -11.77 -3.23
CA SER A 431 -23.04 -12.38 -4.05
C SER A 431 -22.17 -11.33 -4.77
N LYS A 432 -22.74 -10.17 -5.10
CA LYS A 432 -22.01 -9.03 -5.66
C LYS A 432 -20.97 -8.46 -4.68
N TYR A 433 -21.16 -8.69 -3.39
CA TYR A 433 -20.23 -8.29 -2.32
C TYR A 433 -19.41 -9.46 -1.78
N MET A 434 -19.26 -10.52 -2.59
CA MET A 434 -18.46 -11.71 -2.28
C MET A 434 -19.00 -12.59 -1.15
N PHE A 435 -20.31 -12.57 -0.88
CA PHE A 435 -20.97 -13.52 0.00
C PHE A 435 -21.65 -14.59 -0.83
N PHE A 436 -20.99 -15.74 -1.00
CA PHE A 436 -21.44 -16.79 -1.92
C PHE A 436 -22.06 -17.98 -1.17
N LYS A 437 -23.02 -18.62 -1.81
CA LYS A 437 -23.60 -19.91 -1.39
C LYS A 437 -23.95 -19.96 0.10
N GLU A 438 -23.15 -20.68 0.90
CA GLU A 438 -23.38 -20.90 2.32
C GLU A 438 -22.83 -19.79 3.21
N ASP A 439 -21.98 -18.91 2.67
CA ASP A 439 -21.44 -17.79 3.46
C ASP A 439 -22.54 -16.89 4.01
N VAL A 440 -23.67 -16.74 3.29
CA VAL A 440 -24.78 -15.88 3.70
C VAL A 440 -25.46 -16.36 5.00
N PHE A 441 -25.24 -17.61 5.39
CA PHE A 441 -25.76 -18.20 6.62
C PHE A 441 -24.80 -18.12 7.80
N LYS A 442 -23.55 -17.61 7.58
CA LYS A 442 -22.62 -17.33 8.67
C LYS A 442 -23.18 -16.25 9.58
N LYS A 443 -22.90 -16.36 10.88
CA LYS A 443 -23.23 -15.32 11.85
C LYS A 443 -22.30 -14.12 11.69
N VAL A 444 -22.83 -12.92 11.88
CA VAL A 444 -22.07 -11.66 11.75
C VAL A 444 -20.85 -11.64 12.67
N LYS A 445 -20.94 -12.22 13.87
CA LYS A 445 -19.80 -12.32 14.81
C LYS A 445 -18.59 -13.10 14.27
N SER A 446 -18.81 -14.01 13.33
CA SER A 446 -17.72 -14.82 12.73
C SER A 446 -17.02 -14.11 11.58
N LEU A 447 -17.49 -12.93 11.18
CA LEU A 447 -16.93 -12.17 10.10
C LEU A 447 -15.66 -11.42 10.51
N SER A 448 -14.67 -11.41 9.63
CA SER A 448 -13.52 -10.50 9.73
C SER A 448 -13.96 -9.03 9.60
N GLY A 449 -13.13 -8.09 10.07
CA GLY A 449 -13.43 -6.66 9.96
C GLY A 449 -13.74 -6.23 8.51
N GLY A 450 -12.98 -6.73 7.54
CA GLY A 450 -13.23 -6.45 6.13
C GLY A 450 -14.53 -7.05 5.59
N GLU A 451 -14.94 -8.23 6.04
CA GLU A 451 -16.25 -8.81 5.69
C GLU A 451 -17.39 -8.01 6.33
N LYS A 452 -17.23 -7.55 7.56
CA LYS A 452 -18.18 -6.65 8.23
C LYS A 452 -18.37 -5.34 7.44
N SER A 453 -17.27 -4.72 7.01
CA SER A 453 -17.32 -3.49 6.18
C SER A 453 -18.03 -3.71 4.86
N ARG A 454 -17.75 -4.82 4.15
CA ARG A 454 -18.43 -5.19 2.89
C ARG A 454 -19.93 -5.43 3.09
N LEU A 455 -20.30 -6.08 4.20
CA LEU A 455 -21.70 -6.33 4.53
C LEU A 455 -22.45 -5.01 4.80
N LYS A 456 -21.87 -4.12 5.59
CA LYS A 456 -22.46 -2.79 5.86
C LYS A 456 -22.60 -1.96 4.59
N LEU A 457 -21.56 -1.94 3.76
CA LEU A 457 -21.57 -1.24 2.47
C LEU A 457 -22.64 -1.78 1.52
N SER A 458 -22.85 -3.11 1.48
CA SER A 458 -23.88 -3.72 0.66
C SER A 458 -25.28 -3.22 1.03
N LYS A 459 -25.55 -3.04 2.32
CA LYS A 459 -26.83 -2.51 2.82
C LYS A 459 -26.96 -1.01 2.51
N ILE A 460 -25.90 -0.22 2.70
CA ILE A 460 -25.87 1.22 2.37
C ILE A 460 -26.19 1.45 0.89
N LEU A 461 -25.53 0.72 -0.01
CA LEU A 461 -25.71 0.88 -1.45
C LEU A 461 -27.02 0.28 -1.99
N TYR A 462 -27.70 -0.54 -1.21
CA TYR A 462 -29.04 -1.01 -1.53
C TYR A 462 -30.09 0.12 -1.43
N PHE A 463 -29.95 0.98 -0.43
CA PHE A 463 -30.75 2.19 -0.31
C PHE A 463 -30.19 3.23 -1.28
N GLU A 464 -31.01 3.78 -2.17
CA GLU A 464 -30.64 4.77 -3.20
C GLU A 464 -29.96 6.02 -2.61
N VAL A 465 -28.73 5.88 -2.12
CA VAL A 465 -27.91 6.98 -1.62
C VAL A 465 -27.29 7.76 -2.78
N ASN A 466 -27.11 9.07 -2.61
CA ASN A 466 -26.49 9.93 -3.62
C ASN A 466 -25.25 10.70 -3.10
N LEU A 467 -24.99 10.62 -1.79
CA LEU A 467 -23.76 11.06 -1.16
C LEU A 467 -23.22 9.91 -0.30
N LEU A 468 -22.05 9.42 -0.62
CA LEU A 468 -21.39 8.35 0.11
C LEU A 468 -20.22 8.92 0.91
N ILE A 469 -20.21 8.68 2.22
CA ILE A 469 -19.12 9.08 3.12
C ILE A 469 -18.47 7.81 3.65
N LEU A 470 -17.15 7.67 3.43
CA LEU A 470 -16.39 6.48 3.81
C LEU A 470 -15.21 6.89 4.70
N ASP A 471 -15.13 6.32 5.91
CA ASP A 471 -14.01 6.56 6.82
C ASP A 471 -13.12 5.32 6.85
N GLU A 472 -11.91 5.41 6.26
CA GLU A 472 -10.91 4.36 6.11
C GLU A 472 -11.48 3.02 5.55
N PRO A 473 -12.15 3.03 4.39
CA PRO A 473 -12.85 1.86 3.86
C PRO A 473 -11.92 0.72 3.43
N THR A 474 -10.64 0.98 3.28
CA THR A 474 -9.62 -0.01 2.86
C THR A 474 -8.97 -0.76 4.01
N ASN A 475 -9.17 -0.30 5.26
CA ASN A 475 -8.58 -0.94 6.44
C ASN A 475 -9.08 -2.38 6.61
N HIS A 476 -8.16 -3.29 6.93
CA HIS A 476 -8.41 -4.72 7.11
C HIS A 476 -8.93 -5.48 5.87
N LEU A 477 -8.98 -4.83 4.70
CA LEU A 477 -9.31 -5.48 3.43
C LEU A 477 -8.05 -6.05 2.79
N ASP A 478 -8.17 -7.25 2.21
CA ASP A 478 -7.13 -7.76 1.32
C ASP A 478 -7.18 -7.05 -0.05
N ILE A 479 -6.10 -7.16 -0.80
CA ILE A 479 -5.93 -6.47 -2.09
C ILE A 479 -7.07 -6.80 -3.08
N GLU A 480 -7.57 -8.04 -3.07
CA GLU A 480 -8.69 -8.44 -3.95
C GLU A 480 -10.00 -7.74 -3.54
N SER A 481 -10.25 -7.64 -2.23
CA SER A 481 -11.41 -6.92 -1.69
C SER A 481 -11.33 -5.41 -1.98
N ILE A 482 -10.14 -4.80 -1.88
CA ILE A 482 -9.91 -3.40 -2.25
C ILE A 482 -10.19 -3.19 -3.73
N ASN A 483 -9.68 -4.05 -4.62
CA ASN A 483 -9.95 -3.97 -6.06
C ASN A 483 -11.43 -4.06 -6.40
N ASN A 484 -12.17 -4.92 -5.68
CA ASN A 484 -13.62 -5.04 -5.88
C ASN A 484 -14.36 -3.80 -5.36
N LEU A 485 -13.95 -3.26 -4.21
CA LEU A 485 -14.48 -2.01 -3.68
C LEU A 485 -14.26 -0.85 -4.64
N GLU A 486 -13.05 -0.70 -5.20
CA GLU A 486 -12.74 0.32 -6.20
C GLU A 486 -13.69 0.25 -7.41
N LYS A 487 -13.94 -0.97 -7.94
CA LYS A 487 -14.86 -1.16 -9.07
C LYS A 487 -16.27 -0.72 -8.73
N VAL A 488 -16.78 -1.11 -7.55
CA VAL A 488 -18.11 -0.74 -7.07
C VAL A 488 -18.24 0.79 -6.95
N LEU A 489 -17.22 1.44 -6.39
CA LEU A 489 -17.24 2.89 -6.17
C LEU A 489 -17.04 3.68 -7.47
N LYS A 490 -16.31 3.16 -8.45
CA LYS A 490 -16.21 3.76 -9.80
C LYS A 490 -17.54 3.76 -10.56
N ASP A 491 -18.34 2.73 -10.34
CA ASP A 491 -19.68 2.63 -10.96
C ASP A 491 -20.75 3.46 -10.22
N PHE A 492 -20.42 4.02 -9.05
CA PHE A 492 -21.32 4.83 -8.26
C PHE A 492 -21.51 6.21 -8.91
N LYS A 493 -22.77 6.59 -9.18
CA LYS A 493 -23.11 7.85 -9.89
C LYS A 493 -23.35 9.05 -8.97
N GLY A 494 -23.22 8.89 -7.67
CA GLY A 494 -23.32 9.96 -6.68
C GLY A 494 -22.00 10.68 -6.43
N SER A 495 -21.95 11.45 -5.36
CA SER A 495 -20.73 12.08 -4.86
C SER A 495 -20.13 11.21 -3.75
N ILE A 496 -18.81 11.09 -3.71
CA ILE A 496 -18.09 10.32 -2.69
C ILE A 496 -17.16 11.26 -1.93
N LEU A 497 -17.25 11.24 -0.62
CA LEU A 497 -16.24 11.83 0.28
C LEU A 497 -15.63 10.69 1.08
N PHE A 498 -14.32 10.50 1.00
CA PHE A 498 -13.68 9.42 1.73
C PHE A 498 -12.37 9.83 2.39
N VAL A 499 -12.13 9.26 3.56
CA VAL A 499 -10.86 9.32 4.26
C VAL A 499 -10.12 8.03 3.94
N SER A 500 -8.89 8.10 3.47
CA SER A 500 -8.04 6.91 3.30
C SER A 500 -6.56 7.26 3.36
N HIS A 501 -5.77 6.31 3.82
CA HIS A 501 -4.31 6.33 3.76
C HIS A 501 -3.76 5.48 2.59
N ASP A 502 -4.62 4.72 1.89
CA ASP A 502 -4.24 3.96 0.70
C ASP A 502 -4.11 4.90 -0.52
N ARG A 503 -2.85 5.23 -0.85
CA ARG A 503 -2.51 6.15 -1.95
C ARG A 503 -2.95 5.63 -3.32
N TYR A 504 -2.93 4.31 -3.51
CA TYR A 504 -3.38 3.69 -4.77
C TYR A 504 -4.90 3.79 -4.93
N PHE A 505 -5.62 3.55 -3.85
CA PHE A 505 -7.07 3.74 -3.79
C PHE A 505 -7.47 5.20 -4.03
N ILE A 506 -6.78 6.16 -3.38
CA ILE A 506 -6.99 7.59 -3.60
C ILE A 506 -6.74 7.92 -5.07
N ASN A 507 -5.60 7.50 -5.63
CA ASN A 507 -5.20 7.83 -6.99
C ASN A 507 -6.19 7.33 -8.06
N ASN A 508 -6.78 6.15 -7.81
CA ASN A 508 -7.71 5.51 -8.74
C ASN A 508 -9.15 6.03 -8.67
N LEU A 509 -9.55 6.61 -7.54
CA LEU A 509 -10.95 6.96 -7.27
C LEU A 509 -11.19 8.47 -7.24
N CYS A 510 -10.27 9.27 -6.67
CA CYS A 510 -10.51 10.70 -6.47
C CYS A 510 -10.25 11.53 -7.73
N ASN A 511 -11.02 12.62 -7.84
CA ASN A 511 -10.77 13.71 -8.79
C ASN A 511 -10.47 15.05 -8.09
N LYS A 512 -10.56 15.06 -6.77
CA LYS A 512 -10.25 16.21 -5.92
C LYS A 512 -9.72 15.73 -4.56
N ILE A 513 -8.73 16.42 -4.01
CA ILE A 513 -8.15 16.14 -2.71
C ILE A 513 -8.35 17.35 -1.79
N LEU A 514 -8.78 17.07 -0.55
CA LEU A 514 -8.78 18.03 0.55
C LEU A 514 -7.68 17.58 1.53
N SER A 515 -6.63 18.39 1.69
CA SER A 515 -5.57 18.12 2.65
C SER A 515 -5.70 19.02 3.88
N ILE A 516 -5.67 18.41 5.08
CA ILE A 516 -5.63 19.15 6.34
C ILE A 516 -4.17 19.23 6.77
N GLU A 517 -3.58 20.42 6.67
CA GLU A 517 -2.20 20.71 7.04
C GLU A 517 -2.16 22.01 7.86
N ASP A 518 -1.42 22.02 8.97
CA ASP A 518 -1.22 23.19 9.85
C ASP A 518 -2.54 23.93 10.20
N SER A 519 -3.58 23.15 10.54
CA SER A 519 -4.93 23.65 10.85
C SER A 519 -5.63 24.39 9.70
N GLN A 520 -5.19 24.23 8.46
CA GLN A 520 -5.83 24.71 7.25
C GLN A 520 -6.30 23.55 6.38
N VAL A 521 -7.34 23.76 5.59
CA VAL A 521 -7.79 22.80 4.60
C VAL A 521 -7.51 23.35 3.19
N LEU A 522 -6.62 22.65 2.50
CA LEU A 522 -6.23 23.01 1.14
C LEU A 522 -6.95 22.10 0.12
N SER A 523 -7.44 22.68 -0.96
CA SER A 523 -8.15 21.94 -2.02
C SER A 523 -7.29 21.83 -3.28
N TRP A 524 -7.14 20.60 -3.78
CA TRP A 524 -6.35 20.24 -4.95
C TRP A 524 -7.23 19.53 -5.97
N ASN A 525 -7.36 20.08 -7.17
CA ASN A 525 -8.14 19.48 -8.25
C ASN A 525 -7.25 18.51 -9.03
N GLY A 526 -7.38 17.21 -8.76
CA GLY A 526 -6.59 16.16 -9.38
C GLY A 526 -6.51 14.90 -8.49
N ASN A 527 -5.73 13.94 -8.93
CA ASN A 527 -5.46 12.69 -8.22
C ASN A 527 -4.28 12.84 -7.23
N TYR A 528 -3.91 11.73 -6.58
CA TYR A 528 -2.84 11.74 -5.59
C TYR A 528 -1.46 12.11 -6.17
N ASP A 529 -1.14 11.66 -7.38
CA ASP A 529 0.14 11.96 -8.01
C ASP A 529 0.26 13.46 -8.31
N TYR A 530 -0.81 14.08 -8.84
CA TYR A 530 -0.87 15.54 -9.04
C TYR A 530 -0.72 16.32 -7.72
N TYR A 531 -1.41 15.89 -6.65
CA TYR A 531 -1.27 16.50 -5.34
C TYR A 531 0.18 16.46 -4.85
N LYS A 532 0.83 15.30 -4.98
CA LYS A 532 2.22 15.11 -4.54
C LYS A 532 3.17 16.05 -5.28
N GLU A 533 3.07 16.11 -6.59
CA GLU A 533 3.88 16.99 -7.43
C GLU A 533 3.73 18.47 -7.03
N LYS A 534 2.50 18.93 -6.92
CA LYS A 534 2.21 20.33 -6.55
C LYS A 534 2.65 20.66 -5.12
N ARG A 535 2.51 19.74 -4.19
CA ARG A 535 2.99 19.91 -2.81
C ARG A 535 4.51 20.06 -2.75
N GLU A 536 5.25 19.29 -3.55
CA GLU A 536 6.70 19.40 -3.66
C GLU A 536 7.12 20.75 -4.26
N GLU A 537 6.44 21.24 -5.29
CA GLU A 537 6.66 22.57 -5.87
C GLU A 537 6.48 23.69 -4.83
N VAL A 538 5.38 23.64 -4.06
CA VAL A 538 5.11 24.64 -3.00
C VAL A 538 6.17 24.59 -1.92
N LYS A 539 6.58 23.40 -1.45
CA LYS A 539 7.65 23.24 -0.46
C LYS A 539 9.00 23.77 -0.95
N ASN A 540 9.32 23.56 -2.21
CA ASN A 540 10.56 24.04 -2.81
C ASN A 540 10.58 25.57 -2.97
N LYS A 541 9.43 26.20 -3.19
CA LYS A 541 9.30 27.67 -3.22
C LYS A 541 9.39 28.33 -1.85
N VAL A 542 9.10 27.59 -0.77
CA VAL A 542 9.07 28.11 0.63
C VAL A 542 10.37 27.82 1.39
N LYS A 543 11.37 27.13 0.81
CA LYS A 543 12.69 26.99 1.45
C LYS A 543 13.27 28.40 1.70
N PRO A 544 13.52 28.80 2.97
CA PRO A 544 14.14 30.10 3.24
C PRO A 544 15.51 30.12 2.54
N VAL A 545 15.76 31.15 1.78
CA VAL A 545 17.11 31.48 1.33
C VAL A 545 17.94 31.63 2.59
N GLU A 546 18.86 30.69 2.87
CA GLU A 546 19.85 30.84 3.93
C GLU A 546 20.54 32.20 3.73
N VAL A 547 20.32 33.10 4.67
CA VAL A 547 21.02 34.39 4.71
C VAL A 547 22.48 34.08 4.94
N ILE A 548 23.25 33.99 3.89
CA ILE A 548 24.71 33.99 3.97
C ILE A 548 25.11 35.33 4.57
N LYS A 549 25.56 35.32 5.82
CA LYS A 549 26.19 36.45 6.47
C LYS A 549 27.46 36.82 5.70
N ILE A 550 27.33 37.71 4.74
CA ILE A 550 28.48 38.33 4.07
C ILE A 550 29.08 39.31 5.04
N SER A 551 30.25 38.97 5.58
CA SER A 551 31.14 39.89 6.24
C SER A 551 31.55 40.99 5.28
N LYS A 552 31.23 42.23 5.58
CA LYS A 552 31.66 43.42 4.87
C LYS A 552 33.18 43.46 4.81
N LYS A 553 33.77 43.27 3.63
CA LYS A 553 35.03 43.89 3.20
C LYS A 553 34.74 44.77 2.02
N THR A 554 34.88 46.05 2.25
CA THR A 554 34.84 47.12 1.25
C THR A 554 36.02 46.97 0.27
N GLU A 555 35.72 46.80 -0.99
CA GLU A 555 36.60 47.26 -2.07
C GLU A 555 35.75 47.76 -3.24
N LYS A 556 36.03 49.02 -3.60
CA LYS A 556 35.45 49.74 -4.72
C LYS A 556 36.07 49.21 -6.01
N SER A 557 35.28 48.73 -6.99
CA SER A 557 35.64 48.85 -8.39
C SER A 557 34.43 48.74 -9.32
N LYS A 558 34.21 49.86 -9.98
CA LYS A 558 33.75 50.13 -11.36
C LYS A 558 32.64 49.31 -11.97
N VAL A 559 31.53 49.98 -12.13
CA VAL A 559 30.43 49.74 -13.09
C VAL A 559 30.96 49.48 -14.51
N LYS A 560 30.51 48.35 -15.11
CA LYS A 560 30.47 48.20 -16.56
C LYS A 560 29.33 47.26 -16.97
N GLY A 561 28.38 47.84 -17.72
CA GLY A 561 27.72 47.23 -18.87
C GLY A 561 26.59 46.21 -18.58
N GLU A 562 25.37 46.67 -18.54
CA GLU A 562 24.16 45.88 -18.80
C GLU A 562 24.30 45.18 -20.16
N ARG A 563 24.36 43.85 -20.19
CA ARG A 563 24.16 43.06 -21.41
C ARG A 563 22.63 42.97 -21.62
N LYS A 564 22.10 43.74 -22.57
CA LYS A 564 20.80 43.51 -23.16
C LYS A 564 20.76 42.08 -23.66
N ILE A 565 19.92 41.24 -23.08
CA ILE A 565 19.62 39.90 -23.60
C ILE A 565 18.90 40.11 -24.91
N ASN A 566 19.47 39.60 -25.99
CA ASN A 566 18.91 39.80 -27.34
C ASN A 566 17.77 38.78 -27.53
N LYS A 567 16.54 39.20 -27.27
CA LYS A 567 15.32 38.39 -27.31
C LYS A 567 15.13 37.69 -28.65
N ASP A 568 15.39 38.40 -29.74
CA ASP A 568 15.31 37.88 -31.14
C ASP A 568 16.27 36.71 -31.41
N LYS A 569 17.38 36.61 -30.63
CA LYS A 569 18.32 35.50 -30.77
C LYS A 569 17.83 34.27 -30.05
N ILE A 570 17.21 34.42 -28.87
CA ILE A 570 16.65 33.33 -28.09
C ILE A 570 15.47 32.72 -28.84
N GLU A 571 14.59 33.52 -29.43
CA GLU A 571 13.44 33.06 -30.24
C GLU A 571 13.90 32.23 -31.44
N LYS A 572 14.96 32.67 -32.16
CA LYS A 572 15.52 31.90 -33.27
C LYS A 572 16.17 30.57 -32.84
N ASP A 573 16.76 30.55 -31.68
CA ASP A 573 17.37 29.33 -31.14
C ASP A 573 16.28 28.35 -30.66
N ILE A 574 15.15 28.83 -30.13
CA ILE A 574 13.96 28.02 -29.79
C ILE A 574 13.35 27.39 -31.06
N GLU A 575 13.11 28.20 -32.13
CA GLU A 575 12.57 27.69 -33.41
C GLU A 575 13.44 26.57 -33.99
N LYS A 576 14.77 26.73 -33.95
CA LYS A 576 15.70 25.70 -34.45
C LYS A 576 15.63 24.40 -33.65
N LEU A 577 15.53 24.48 -32.33
CA LEU A 577 15.41 23.28 -31.49
C LEU A 577 14.09 22.57 -31.71
N GLU A 578 13.00 23.31 -31.87
CA GLU A 578 11.69 22.72 -32.20
C GLU A 578 11.69 22.00 -33.55
N ASP A 579 12.35 22.56 -34.55
CA ASP A 579 12.48 21.95 -35.88
C ASP A 579 13.36 20.68 -35.83
N ASN A 580 14.43 20.69 -35.04
CA ASN A 580 15.27 19.51 -34.85
C ASN A 580 14.53 18.38 -34.13
N ILE A 581 13.68 18.72 -33.12
CA ILE A 581 12.84 17.75 -32.43
C ILE A 581 11.81 17.14 -33.39
N LYS A 582 11.18 17.95 -34.26
CA LYS A 582 10.24 17.45 -35.29
C LYS A 582 10.94 16.52 -36.30
N GLU A 583 12.17 16.84 -36.71
CA GLU A 583 12.93 15.94 -37.59
C GLU A 583 13.26 14.60 -36.92
N LEU A 584 13.59 14.61 -35.62
CA LEU A 584 13.84 13.39 -34.86
C LEU A 584 12.57 12.58 -34.68
N ASP A 585 11.42 13.22 -34.42
CA ASP A 585 10.12 12.56 -34.35
C ASP A 585 9.75 11.87 -35.67
N PHE A 586 10.02 12.53 -36.79
CA PHE A 586 9.82 11.91 -38.11
C PHE A 586 10.74 10.72 -38.36
N LYS A 587 12.00 10.79 -37.90
CA LYS A 587 12.96 9.66 -37.99
C LYS A 587 12.52 8.50 -37.08
N ILE A 588 12.05 8.78 -35.88
CA ILE A 588 11.54 7.79 -34.93
C ILE A 588 10.29 7.05 -35.49
N GLN A 589 9.37 7.79 -36.15
CA GLN A 589 8.16 7.19 -36.74
C GLN A 589 8.45 6.28 -37.96
N ASN A 590 9.58 6.48 -38.64
CA ASN A 590 9.95 5.77 -39.88
C ASN A 590 11.04 4.70 -39.65
N ILE A 591 11.32 4.31 -38.41
CA ILE A 591 12.29 3.24 -38.13
C ILE A 591 11.58 1.89 -38.16
N ASP A 592 11.97 1.03 -39.10
CA ASP A 592 11.59 -0.39 -39.13
C ASP A 592 12.56 -1.20 -38.26
N CYS A 593 12.08 -1.68 -37.07
CA CYS A 593 12.66 -2.75 -36.24
C CYS A 593 14.11 -2.63 -35.76
N ASP A 594 14.76 -1.46 -35.79
CA ASP A 594 16.11 -1.28 -35.25
C ASP A 594 16.09 -0.64 -33.86
N TYR A 595 16.02 -1.48 -32.83
CA TYR A 595 15.88 -1.05 -31.41
C TYR A 595 17.05 -0.19 -30.93
N ILE A 596 18.28 -0.42 -31.43
CA ILE A 596 19.48 0.32 -31.02
C ILE A 596 19.42 1.76 -31.54
N LYS A 597 18.99 1.94 -32.79
CA LYS A 597 18.81 3.29 -33.38
C LYS A 597 17.64 4.04 -32.77
N LEU A 598 16.55 3.33 -32.44
CA LEU A 598 15.40 3.92 -31.75
C LEU A 598 15.82 4.48 -30.39
N GLN A 599 16.58 3.73 -29.60
CA GLN A 599 17.06 4.18 -28.30
C GLN A 599 17.99 5.39 -28.42
N SER A 600 18.90 5.41 -29.39
CA SER A 600 19.80 6.56 -29.60
C SER A 600 19.04 7.83 -29.99
N PHE A 601 18.01 7.73 -30.82
CA PHE A 601 17.18 8.89 -31.20
C PHE A 601 16.30 9.38 -30.08
N LEU A 602 15.81 8.50 -29.21
CA LEU A 602 15.08 8.89 -28.00
C LEU A 602 15.96 9.61 -26.98
N GLU A 603 17.22 9.17 -26.80
CA GLU A 603 18.18 9.85 -25.93
C GLU A 603 18.55 11.24 -26.48
N GLU A 604 18.74 11.35 -27.80
CA GLU A 604 19.03 12.63 -28.46
C GLU A 604 17.83 13.59 -28.38
N LYS A 605 16.62 13.09 -28.56
CA LYS A 605 15.37 13.88 -28.39
C LYS A 605 15.24 14.41 -26.97
N ASN A 606 15.39 13.56 -25.93
CA ASN A 606 15.31 13.98 -24.52
C ASN A 606 16.35 15.07 -24.19
N LYS A 607 17.53 15.01 -24.80
CA LYS A 607 18.55 16.05 -24.61
C LYS A 607 18.14 17.39 -25.22
N LEU A 608 17.59 17.39 -26.43
CA LEU A 608 17.14 18.61 -27.12
C LEU A 608 15.87 19.20 -26.41
N GLU A 609 14.99 18.38 -25.87
CA GLU A 609 13.85 18.83 -25.05
C GLU A 609 14.33 19.53 -23.77
N GLY A 610 15.37 19.01 -23.10
CA GLY A 610 16.00 19.67 -21.95
C GLY A 610 16.64 21.02 -22.30
N GLU A 611 17.33 21.13 -23.44
CA GLU A 611 17.91 22.39 -23.94
C GLU A 611 16.82 23.41 -24.34
N LEU A 612 15.66 22.95 -24.85
CA LEU A 612 14.51 23.77 -25.15
C LEU A 612 13.88 24.36 -23.90
N ASP A 613 13.69 23.54 -22.84
CA ASP A 613 13.16 23.98 -21.55
C ASP A 613 14.06 25.04 -20.89
N ASP A 614 15.38 24.89 -20.99
CA ASP A 614 16.33 25.88 -20.48
C ASP A 614 16.28 27.22 -21.24
N LEU A 615 16.05 27.18 -22.55
CA LEU A 615 15.88 28.40 -23.36
C LEU A 615 14.52 29.07 -23.13
N LEU A 616 13.45 28.30 -22.96
CA LEU A 616 12.12 28.81 -22.61
C LEU A 616 12.13 29.50 -21.23
N ASN A 617 12.84 28.94 -20.26
CA ASN A 617 13.03 29.58 -18.96
C ASN A 617 13.79 30.92 -19.07
N LYS A 618 14.86 30.98 -19.87
CA LYS A 618 15.59 32.22 -20.14
C LYS A 618 14.77 33.25 -20.92
N TRP A 619 13.90 32.80 -21.81
CA TRP A 619 12.97 33.67 -22.55
C TRP A 619 11.91 34.27 -21.62
N THR A 620 11.32 33.46 -20.72
CA THR A 620 10.33 33.93 -19.71
C THR A 620 10.97 34.88 -18.70
N GLU A 621 12.24 34.65 -18.29
CA GLU A 621 12.99 35.60 -17.47
C GLU A 621 13.24 36.92 -18.21
N ALA A 622 13.53 36.89 -19.52
CA ALA A 622 13.70 38.07 -20.34
C ALA A 622 12.40 38.83 -20.64
N GLU A 623 11.23 38.20 -20.44
CA GLU A 623 9.90 38.83 -20.61
C GLU A 623 9.42 39.52 -19.31
N SER A 624 9.96 39.09 -18.16
CA SER A 624 9.63 39.65 -16.84
C SER A 624 10.46 40.90 -16.48
N TYR A 625 11.39 41.32 -17.32
CA TYR A 625 12.17 42.56 -17.22
C TYR A 625 11.81 43.53 -18.36
#